data_440868888d90a31997460b87140a2fe6
#
_entry.id   440868888d90a31997460b87140a2fe6
#
_cell.length_a   1.000
_cell.length_b   1.000
_cell.length_c   1.000
_cell.angle_alpha   90.00
_cell.angle_beta   90.00
_cell.angle_gamma   90.00
#
_symmetry.space_group_name_H-M   'P 1'
#
loop_
_entity.id
_entity.type
_entity.pdbx_description
1 polymer ?
#
loop_
_entity_poly.entity_id
_entity_poly.type
_entity_poly.pdbx_seq_one_letter_code
_entity_poly.pdbx_strand_id
1 'polypeptide(L)'
;MDVCHLNLHKTFCIPHGGGGPGVGPVATSETLSPFLPSHSLKDNISSPFGYSVSSSQHGSASILPISWMYIMMVGQSGLRKASSHAILSANYIANTLKNKFKILYLSLIHI
;
A
#
# COMPACT_ATOMS: atom_id res chain seq x y z
N MET A 1 4.31 -8.51 13.65
CA MET A 1 3.95 -7.25 12.94
C MET A 1 2.62 -6.78 13.49
N ASP A 2 2.57 -5.57 14.02
CA ASP A 2 1.37 -5.07 14.70
C ASP A 2 0.45 -4.30 13.77
N VAL A 3 1.01 -3.60 12.78
CA VAL A 3 0.28 -2.87 11.74
C VAL A 3 0.95 -3.05 10.39
N CYS A 4 0.14 -3.26 9.35
CA CYS A 4 0.59 -3.30 7.96
C CYS A 4 -0.31 -2.41 7.10
N HIS A 5 0.28 -1.43 6.44
CA HIS A 5 -0.40 -0.59 5.46
C HIS A 5 0.08 -0.94 4.05
N LEU A 6 -0.85 -1.11 3.13
CA LEU A 6 -0.57 -1.45 1.73
C LEU A 6 -0.86 -0.26 0.81
N ASN A 7 0.16 0.20 0.11
CA ASN A 7 0.02 1.16 -0.98
C ASN A 7 -0.26 0.41 -2.30
N LEU A 8 -1.51 0.16 -2.59
CA LEU A 8 -1.91 -0.63 -3.76
C LEU A 8 -1.49 0.00 -5.10
N HIS A 9 -1.37 1.33 -5.13
CA HIS A 9 -0.92 2.07 -6.32
C HIS A 9 0.59 1.97 -6.60
N LYS A 10 1.32 1.22 -5.79
CA LYS A 10 2.74 0.91 -6.02
C LYS A 10 2.89 -0.53 -6.49
N THR A 11 2.94 -1.47 -5.59
CA THR A 11 3.22 -2.89 -5.91
C THR A 11 2.03 -3.60 -6.57
N PHE A 12 0.79 -3.13 -6.34
CA PHE A 12 -0.43 -3.84 -6.71
C PHE A 12 -1.26 -3.17 -7.80
N CYS A 13 -0.65 -2.26 -8.54
CA CYS A 13 -1.11 -1.81 -9.86
C CYS A 13 -2.43 -1.01 -9.93
N ILE A 14 -2.98 -0.51 -8.82
CA ILE A 14 -4.13 0.39 -8.95
C ILE A 14 -3.69 1.76 -9.48
N PRO A 15 -4.57 2.51 -10.16
CA PRO A 15 -4.25 3.86 -10.60
C PRO A 15 -4.10 4.81 -9.40
N HIS A 16 -3.12 5.72 -9.46
CA HIS A 16 -2.98 6.83 -8.51
C HIS A 16 -3.57 8.12 -9.08
N GLY A 17 -3.36 8.39 -10.36
CA GLY A 17 -3.97 9.45 -11.15
C GLY A 17 -3.80 10.86 -10.58
N GLY A 18 -2.67 11.15 -9.94
CA GLY A 18 -2.46 12.45 -9.30
C GLY A 18 -3.33 12.70 -8.06
N GLY A 19 -3.79 11.66 -7.40
CA GLY A 19 -4.69 11.70 -6.25
C GLY A 19 -6.03 11.02 -6.50
N GLY A 20 -6.05 10.03 -7.37
CA GLY A 20 -7.23 9.26 -7.78
C GLY A 20 -7.93 8.50 -6.65
N PRO A 21 -8.71 7.46 -6.97
CA PRO A 21 -9.56 6.77 -6.01
C PRO A 21 -8.78 6.32 -4.78
N GLY A 22 -9.19 6.76 -3.61
CA GLY A 22 -8.51 6.48 -2.35
C GLY A 22 -8.91 5.11 -1.79
N VAL A 23 -7.97 4.16 -1.77
CA VAL A 23 -8.09 2.93 -1.01
C VAL A 23 -6.71 2.53 -0.50
N GLY A 24 -6.61 2.28 0.78
CA GLY A 24 -5.36 1.89 1.42
C GLY A 24 -5.65 0.87 2.53
N PRO A 25 -5.59 -0.43 2.22
CA PRO A 25 -5.82 -1.46 3.22
C PRO A 25 -4.84 -1.34 4.38
N VAL A 26 -5.37 -1.44 5.59
CA VAL A 26 -4.59 -1.51 6.82
C VAL A 26 -4.99 -2.78 7.55
N ALA A 27 -4.03 -3.64 7.81
CA ALA A 27 -4.19 -4.81 8.65
C ALA A 27 -3.52 -4.56 10.01
N THR A 28 -4.16 -5.01 11.07
CA THR A 28 -3.64 -4.89 12.44
C THR A 28 -3.67 -6.23 13.16
N SER A 29 -2.85 -6.34 14.21
CA SER A 29 -3.00 -7.44 15.17
C SER A 29 -4.34 -7.34 15.89
N GLU A 30 -4.78 -8.44 16.48
CA GLU A 30 -6.04 -8.52 17.23
C GLU A 30 -6.10 -7.47 18.36
N THR A 31 -4.98 -7.25 19.02
CA THR A 31 -4.86 -6.26 20.11
C THR A 31 -5.16 -4.83 19.66
N LEU A 32 -4.85 -4.49 18.41
CA LEU A 32 -5.06 -3.16 17.85
C LEU A 32 -6.37 -3.04 17.05
N SER A 33 -7.03 -4.16 16.77
CA SER A 33 -8.28 -4.19 16.04
C SER A 33 -9.38 -3.28 16.63
N PRO A 34 -9.56 -3.17 17.95
CA PRO A 34 -10.57 -2.27 18.55
C PRO A 34 -10.32 -0.78 18.25
N PHE A 35 -9.11 -0.41 17.89
CA PHE A 35 -8.72 0.98 17.59
C PHE A 35 -8.85 1.35 16.10
N LEU A 36 -9.25 0.41 15.27
CA LEU A 36 -9.51 0.70 13.85
C LEU A 36 -10.68 1.68 13.70
N PRO A 37 -10.64 2.55 12.67
CA PRO A 37 -11.75 3.43 12.36
C PRO A 37 -13.04 2.64 12.14
N SER A 38 -14.15 3.20 12.59
CA SER A 38 -15.47 2.66 12.34
C SER A 38 -16.18 3.43 11.23
N HIS A 39 -17.38 3.02 10.89
CA HIS A 39 -18.25 3.71 9.94
C HIS A 39 -19.69 3.68 10.44
N SER A 40 -20.42 4.77 10.23
CA SER A 40 -21.81 4.93 10.70
C SER A 40 -22.77 3.88 10.15
N LEU A 41 -22.45 3.24 9.02
CA LEU A 41 -23.24 2.17 8.42
C LEU A 41 -22.93 0.77 9.00
N LYS A 42 -21.96 0.66 9.88
CA LYS A 42 -21.68 -0.57 10.63
C LYS A 42 -22.43 -0.54 11.94
N ASP A 43 -23.58 -1.19 11.98
CA ASP A 43 -24.28 -1.46 13.23
C ASP A 43 -23.38 -2.27 14.15
N ASN A 44 -23.20 -1.81 15.38
CA ASN A 44 -22.54 -2.50 16.49
C ASN A 44 -21.01 -2.50 16.59
N ILE A 45 -20.27 -1.74 15.80
CA ILE A 45 -18.84 -1.55 16.09
C ILE A 45 -18.63 -0.09 16.46
N SER A 46 -18.94 0.24 17.71
CA SER A 46 -18.46 1.48 18.31
C SER A 46 -16.98 1.30 18.65
N SER A 47 -16.11 1.68 17.74
CA SER A 47 -14.73 1.93 18.15
C SER A 47 -14.74 3.09 19.15
N PRO A 48 -14.07 3.00 20.29
CA PRO A 48 -13.96 4.11 21.24
C PRO A 48 -13.30 5.36 20.62
N PHE A 49 -12.67 5.21 19.47
CA PHE A 49 -12.04 6.29 18.67
C PHE A 49 -12.70 6.46 17.30
N GLY A 50 -13.91 5.95 17.12
CA GLY A 50 -14.59 5.58 15.90
C GLY A 50 -15.08 6.69 15.02
N TYR A 51 -14.20 7.46 14.41
CA TYR A 51 -14.55 8.35 13.33
C TYR A 51 -14.41 7.67 11.97
N SER A 52 -15.33 7.96 11.03
CA SER A 52 -15.19 7.54 9.64
C SER A 52 -13.98 8.24 9.02
N VAL A 53 -13.15 7.48 8.31
CA VAL A 53 -12.02 8.00 7.55
C VAL A 53 -12.48 8.59 6.22
N SER A 54 -13.55 8.04 5.64
CA SER A 54 -14.12 8.47 4.36
C SER A 54 -15.64 8.35 4.37
N SER A 55 -16.29 8.96 3.41
CA SER A 55 -17.76 8.88 3.25
C SER A 55 -18.21 7.46 2.91
N SER A 56 -17.41 6.70 2.17
CA SER A 56 -17.69 5.28 1.90
C SER A 56 -17.04 4.39 2.94
N GLN A 57 -17.68 3.27 3.23
CA GLN A 57 -17.24 2.35 4.29
C GLN A 57 -15.83 1.78 4.06
N HIS A 58 -15.45 1.57 2.82
CA HIS A 58 -14.19 0.93 2.43
C HIS A 58 -13.39 1.77 1.42
N GLY A 59 -13.55 3.09 1.44
CA GLY A 59 -12.94 3.95 0.43
C GLY A 59 -13.45 3.62 -0.98
N SER A 60 -12.61 3.79 -1.98
CA SER A 60 -12.94 3.47 -3.38
C SER A 60 -12.72 1.99 -3.69
N ALA A 61 -13.47 1.13 -3.00
CA ALA A 61 -13.29 -0.33 -3.09
C ALA A 61 -13.48 -0.91 -4.50
N SER A 62 -14.18 -0.20 -5.39
CA SER A 62 -14.41 -0.59 -6.77
C SER A 62 -13.13 -0.78 -7.60
N ILE A 63 -11.99 -0.23 -7.16
CA ILE A 63 -10.71 -0.43 -7.84
C ILE A 63 -9.94 -1.67 -7.36
N LEU A 64 -10.35 -2.33 -6.29
CA LEU A 64 -9.70 -3.55 -5.79
C LEU A 64 -9.66 -4.71 -6.79
N PRO A 65 -10.66 -4.89 -7.69
CA PRO A 65 -10.57 -5.89 -8.76
C PRO A 65 -9.35 -5.73 -9.66
N ILE A 66 -8.80 -4.52 -9.82
CA ILE A 66 -7.58 -4.27 -10.59
C ILE A 66 -6.39 -4.97 -9.93
N SER A 67 -6.20 -4.77 -8.62
CA SER A 67 -5.15 -5.47 -7.88
C SER A 67 -5.35 -6.98 -7.88
N TRP A 68 -6.58 -7.43 -7.72
CA TRP A 68 -6.90 -8.85 -7.75
C TRP A 68 -6.54 -9.49 -9.09
N MET A 69 -6.98 -8.90 -10.20
CA MET A 69 -6.65 -9.40 -11.54
C MET A 69 -5.13 -9.37 -11.79
N TYR A 70 -4.44 -8.30 -11.39
CA TYR A 70 -2.99 -8.21 -11.52
C TYR A 70 -2.28 -9.33 -10.77
N ILE A 71 -2.66 -9.60 -9.52
CA ILE A 71 -2.11 -10.69 -8.71
C ILE A 71 -2.36 -12.05 -9.37
N MET A 72 -3.58 -12.27 -9.88
CA MET A 72 -3.92 -13.51 -10.57
C MET A 72 -3.13 -13.72 -11.86
N MET A 73 -2.90 -12.65 -12.62
CA MET A 73 -2.15 -12.71 -13.88
C MET A 73 -0.67 -13.00 -13.69
N VAL A 74 -0.03 -12.31 -12.73
CA VAL A 74 1.44 -12.41 -12.57
C VAL A 74 1.87 -13.47 -11.55
N GLY A 75 1.00 -13.83 -10.64
CA GLY A 75 1.23 -14.81 -9.59
C GLY A 75 2.33 -14.39 -8.60
N GLN A 76 2.60 -15.26 -7.63
CA GLN A 76 3.61 -15.00 -6.59
C GLN A 76 5.00 -14.75 -7.17
N SER A 77 5.40 -15.54 -8.16
CA SER A 77 6.73 -15.43 -8.78
C SER A 77 6.88 -14.12 -9.55
N GLY A 78 5.82 -13.67 -10.26
CA GLY A 78 5.82 -12.41 -10.99
C GLY A 78 5.88 -11.21 -10.06
N LEU A 79 5.12 -11.20 -8.96
CA LEU A 79 5.18 -10.15 -7.95
C LEU A 79 6.57 -10.03 -7.33
N ARG A 80 7.21 -11.16 -7.01
CA ARG A 80 8.57 -11.18 -6.48
C ARG A 80 9.57 -10.63 -7.50
N LYS A 81 9.49 -11.05 -8.76
CA LYS A 81 10.34 -10.53 -9.83
C LYS A 81 10.16 -9.04 -10.04
N ALA A 82 8.92 -8.55 -10.09
CA ALA A 82 8.63 -7.12 -10.24
C ALA A 82 9.28 -6.29 -9.12
N SER A 83 9.14 -6.72 -7.87
CA SER A 83 9.75 -6.04 -6.72
C SER A 83 11.28 -6.08 -6.77
N SER A 84 11.87 -7.21 -7.11
CA SER A 84 13.32 -7.34 -7.24
C SER A 84 13.88 -6.47 -8.36
N HIS A 85 13.21 -6.40 -9.50
CA HIS A 85 13.61 -5.53 -10.60
C HIS A 85 13.48 -4.04 -10.25
N ALA A 86 12.45 -3.65 -9.50
CA ALA A 86 12.29 -2.28 -9.05
C ALA A 86 13.47 -1.85 -8.15
N ILE A 87 13.86 -2.70 -7.19
CA ILE A 87 15.01 -2.45 -6.31
C ILE A 87 16.31 -2.39 -7.12
N LEU A 88 16.52 -3.35 -8.03
CA LEU A 88 17.71 -3.37 -8.89
C LEU A 88 17.81 -2.10 -9.73
N SER A 89 16.73 -1.68 -10.36
CA SER A 89 16.69 -0.46 -11.18
C SER A 89 16.99 0.79 -10.37
N ALA A 90 16.41 0.92 -9.18
CA ALA A 90 16.68 2.05 -8.28
C ALA A 90 18.15 2.10 -7.87
N ASN A 91 18.73 0.97 -7.49
CA ASN A 91 20.15 0.88 -7.11
C ASN A 91 21.08 1.16 -8.30
N TYR A 92 20.73 0.67 -9.48
CA TYR A 92 21.49 0.95 -10.70
C TYR A 92 21.53 2.46 -11.00
N ILE A 93 20.37 3.13 -10.97
CA ILE A 93 20.27 4.58 -11.18
C ILE A 93 21.08 5.32 -10.12
N ALA A 94 20.91 4.97 -8.84
CA ALA A 94 21.65 5.59 -7.75
C ALA A 94 23.16 5.46 -7.94
N ASN A 95 23.64 4.26 -8.26
CA ASN A 95 25.08 4.02 -8.48
C ASN A 95 25.63 4.76 -9.71
N THR A 96 24.83 4.85 -10.77
CA THR A 96 25.26 5.56 -12.00
C THR A 96 25.37 7.06 -11.78
N LEU A 97 24.46 7.63 -10.98
CA LEU A 97 24.36 9.06 -10.80
C LEU A 97 25.14 9.62 -9.58
N LYS A 98 25.57 8.77 -8.64
CA LYS A 98 26.16 9.19 -7.36
C LYS A 98 27.35 10.16 -7.49
N ASN A 99 28.11 10.09 -8.60
CA ASN A 99 29.25 10.97 -8.84
C ASN A 99 28.86 12.34 -9.42
N LYS A 100 27.62 12.48 -9.89
CA LYS A 100 27.10 13.74 -10.49
C LYS A 100 26.06 14.41 -9.60
N PHE A 101 25.31 13.61 -8.84
CA PHE A 101 24.24 14.09 -7.97
C PHE A 101 24.37 13.49 -6.58
N LYS A 102 24.20 14.33 -5.57
CA LYS A 102 24.16 13.87 -4.18
C LYS A 102 22.88 13.10 -3.94
N ILE A 103 23.00 11.84 -3.54
CA ILE A 103 21.85 11.04 -3.10
C ILE A 103 21.57 11.39 -1.63
N LEU A 104 20.45 12.07 -1.37
CA LEU A 104 20.11 12.59 -0.05
C LEU A 104 19.63 11.50 0.91
N TYR A 105 18.85 10.55 0.39
CA TYR A 105 18.24 9.51 1.20
C TYR A 105 18.58 8.14 0.61
N LEU A 106 19.42 7.41 1.32
CA LEU A 106 19.62 5.98 1.09
C LEU A 106 18.70 5.25 2.06
N SER A 107 17.76 4.48 1.54
CA SER A 107 16.97 3.61 2.40
C SER A 107 17.89 2.58 3.05
N LEU A 108 17.87 2.53 4.37
CA LEU A 108 18.62 1.52 5.14
C LEU A 108 18.00 0.12 5.05
N ILE A 109 16.91 -0.03 4.29
CA ILE A 109 16.22 -1.30 4.07
C ILE A 109 16.71 -1.98 2.78
N HIS A 110 17.86 -1.64 2.32
CA HIS A 110 18.53 -2.36 1.24
C HIS A 110 19.33 -3.50 1.86
N ILE A 111 18.61 -4.49 2.23
CA ILE A 111 19.15 -5.80 2.58
C ILE A 111 19.10 -6.68 1.35
#